data_81b255af7b92676f9bcfce7756577a4b
#
_entry.id   81b255af7b92676f9bcfce7756577a4b
#
_cell.length_a   1.000
_cell.length_b   1.000
_cell.length_c   1.000
_cell.angle_alpha   90.00
_cell.angle_beta   90.00
_cell.angle_gamma   90.00
#
_symmetry.space_group_name_H-M   'P 1'
#
loop_
_entity.id
_entity.type
_entity.pdbx_description
1 polymer ?
#
loop_
_entity_poly.entity_id
_entity_poly.type
_entity_poly.pdbx_seq_one_letter_code
_entity_poly.pdbx_strand_id
1 'polypeptide(L)'
;AQIAEKYTVDRIWVDLEKNGKALRQHGMNTVQSNHQIEDVSIIRDSISQAKLLVRVNPIYEKSKNEITEVIKRGADIIMLPYFSTVDEAKRFVDIVDGRANTILLLETIGAERKVDEIIEGVDMDEIHIGLNDLHLQYGLDFMFELLANGKVEEIVKKIKRKNIPFGFGGIARLDEGMLPARHI
;
A
#
# COMPACT_ATOMS: atom_id res chain seq x y z
N ALA A 1 4.28 15.16 -10.04
CA ALA A 1 4.12 14.04 -11.01
C ALA A 1 5.08 14.21 -12.20
N GLN A 2 4.96 15.25 -13.01
CA GLN A 2 5.79 15.46 -14.23
C GLN A 2 7.30 15.42 -13.98
N ILE A 3 7.78 16.03 -12.89
CA ILE A 3 9.20 15.97 -12.53
C ILE A 3 9.63 14.52 -12.25
N ALA A 4 8.84 13.78 -11.48
CA ALA A 4 9.13 12.38 -11.16
C ALA A 4 9.15 11.51 -12.43
N GLU A 5 8.18 11.69 -13.33
CA GLU A 5 8.12 10.97 -14.61
C GLU A 5 9.33 11.28 -15.51
N LYS A 6 9.81 12.54 -15.52
CA LYS A 6 11.04 12.92 -16.22
C LYS A 6 12.28 12.14 -15.74
N TYR A 7 12.27 11.68 -14.49
CA TYR A 7 13.32 10.83 -13.94
C TYR A 7 12.99 9.34 -13.98
N THR A 8 12.09 8.94 -14.90
CA THR A 8 11.77 7.54 -15.22
C THR A 8 11.24 6.73 -14.05
N VAL A 9 10.42 7.32 -13.17
CA VAL A 9 9.71 6.54 -12.16
C VAL A 9 8.62 5.70 -12.80
N ASP A 10 8.48 4.45 -12.38
CA ASP A 10 7.49 3.53 -12.91
C ASP A 10 6.07 3.86 -12.46
N ARG A 11 5.93 4.42 -11.26
CA ARG A 11 4.63 4.65 -10.62
C ARG A 11 4.58 6.01 -9.92
N ILE A 12 3.46 6.70 -10.09
CA ILE A 12 3.09 7.89 -9.31
C ILE A 12 1.98 7.50 -8.35
N TRP A 13 2.13 7.90 -7.09
CA TRP A 13 1.23 7.49 -6.03
C TRP A 13 0.32 8.64 -5.58
N VAL A 14 -1.00 8.39 -5.59
CA VAL A 14 -2.02 9.21 -4.93
C VAL A 14 -2.55 8.46 -3.72
N ASP A 15 -2.50 9.08 -2.55
CA ASP A 15 -2.91 8.48 -1.28
C ASP A 15 -4.24 9.09 -0.81
N LEU A 16 -5.32 8.34 -0.94
CA LEU A 16 -6.67 8.73 -0.49
C LEU A 16 -7.02 8.13 0.89
N GLU A 17 -6.10 7.41 1.54
CA GLU A 17 -6.37 6.80 2.83
C GLU A 17 -6.58 7.84 3.92
N LYS A 18 -7.77 7.88 4.49
CA LYS A 18 -8.18 8.76 5.60
C LYS A 18 -8.79 7.99 6.78
N ASN A 19 -9.55 6.92 6.47
CA ASN A 19 -10.30 6.17 7.48
C ASN A 19 -9.39 5.49 8.51
N GLY A 20 -9.50 5.91 9.76
CA GLY A 20 -8.72 5.38 10.87
C GLY A 20 -7.26 5.83 10.94
N LYS A 21 -6.70 6.45 9.89
CA LYS A 21 -5.28 6.83 9.83
C LYS A 21 -4.91 7.85 10.90
N ALA A 22 -5.74 8.87 11.12
CA ALA A 22 -5.49 9.89 12.13
C ALA A 22 -5.45 9.33 13.56
N LEU A 23 -6.23 8.29 13.86
CA LEU A 23 -6.23 7.63 15.17
C LEU A 23 -4.98 6.75 15.36
N ARG A 24 -4.58 5.99 14.32
CA ARG A 24 -3.41 5.10 14.38
C ARG A 24 -2.09 5.87 14.49
N GLN A 25 -2.00 7.01 13.85
CA GLN A 25 -0.77 7.80 13.74
C GLN A 25 -0.80 9.07 14.60
N HIS A 26 -1.71 9.14 15.58
CA HIS A 26 -1.80 10.27 16.49
C HIS A 26 -0.51 10.43 17.30
N GLY A 27 0.07 11.62 17.25
CA GLY A 27 1.32 11.95 17.96
C GLY A 27 2.60 11.48 17.27
N MET A 28 2.51 10.87 16.08
CA MET A 28 3.66 10.44 15.30
C MET A 28 4.06 11.48 14.24
N ASN A 29 5.36 11.61 14.00
CA ASN A 29 5.89 12.44 12.91
C ASN A 29 5.80 11.69 11.58
N THR A 30 4.58 11.37 11.12
CA THR A 30 4.33 10.70 9.86
C THR A 30 3.83 11.68 8.80
N VAL A 31 4.20 11.46 7.54
CA VAL A 31 3.66 12.25 6.44
C VAL A 31 2.23 11.76 6.15
N GLN A 32 1.25 12.63 6.37
CA GLN A 32 -0.14 12.38 5.99
C GLN A 32 -0.45 13.14 4.71
N SER A 33 -0.87 12.42 3.68
CA SER A 33 -1.33 13.02 2.44
C SER A 33 -2.70 13.67 2.64
N ASN A 34 -2.92 14.81 1.99
CA ASN A 34 -4.23 15.47 1.97
C ASN A 34 -4.86 15.41 0.56
N HIS A 35 -4.56 14.35 -0.18
CA HIS A 35 -5.11 14.17 -1.51
C HIS A 35 -6.63 13.99 -1.48
N GLN A 36 -7.25 14.48 -2.55
CA GLN A 36 -8.68 14.32 -2.80
C GLN A 36 -8.87 13.42 -4.03
N ILE A 37 -10.07 12.88 -4.20
CA ILE A 37 -10.36 11.97 -5.32
C ILE A 37 -10.18 12.67 -6.69
N GLU A 38 -10.34 13.99 -6.73
CA GLU A 38 -10.11 14.82 -7.92
C GLU A 38 -8.64 14.80 -8.36
N ASP A 39 -7.71 14.67 -7.41
CA ASP A 39 -6.28 14.61 -7.71
C ASP A 39 -5.92 13.41 -8.59
N VAL A 40 -6.71 12.34 -8.56
CA VAL A 40 -6.53 11.17 -9.43
C VAL A 40 -6.60 11.59 -10.91
N SER A 41 -7.63 12.36 -11.30
CA SER A 41 -7.77 12.86 -12.68
C SER A 41 -6.66 13.86 -13.02
N ILE A 42 -6.35 14.78 -12.10
CA ILE A 42 -5.31 15.81 -12.33
C ILE A 42 -3.95 15.14 -12.56
N ILE A 43 -3.60 14.15 -11.76
CA ILE A 43 -2.35 13.42 -11.93
C ILE A 43 -2.38 12.59 -13.21
N ARG A 44 -3.49 11.88 -13.50
CA ARG A 44 -3.63 11.11 -14.74
C ARG A 44 -3.36 11.97 -15.98
N ASP A 45 -3.95 13.15 -16.04
CA ASP A 45 -3.79 14.07 -17.16
C ASP A 45 -2.37 14.67 -17.27
N SER A 46 -1.60 14.61 -16.17
CA SER A 46 -0.26 15.18 -16.10
C SER A 46 0.87 14.19 -16.40
N ILE A 47 0.58 12.90 -16.52
CA ILE A 47 1.57 11.82 -16.75
C ILE A 47 1.23 11.03 -18.01
N SER A 48 2.24 10.49 -18.68
CA SER A 48 2.08 9.80 -19.96
C SER A 48 2.68 8.38 -19.99
N GLN A 49 3.68 8.10 -19.18
CA GLN A 49 4.40 6.82 -19.16
C GLN A 49 4.25 6.08 -17.82
N ALA A 50 4.36 6.82 -16.71
CA ALA A 50 4.23 6.24 -15.38
C ALA A 50 2.82 5.70 -15.13
N LYS A 51 2.71 4.60 -14.40
CA LYS A 51 1.43 4.07 -13.93
C LYS A 51 0.92 4.89 -12.75
N LEU A 52 -0.38 5.16 -12.75
CA LEU A 52 -1.03 5.82 -11.63
C LEU A 52 -1.49 4.79 -10.60
N LEU A 53 -0.82 4.79 -9.44
CA LEU A 53 -1.18 3.97 -8.29
C LEU A 53 -2.01 4.80 -7.31
N VAL A 54 -3.15 4.29 -6.91
CA VAL A 54 -4.02 4.96 -5.93
C VAL A 54 -4.25 4.05 -4.73
N ARG A 55 -3.85 4.50 -3.54
CA ARG A 55 -4.21 3.86 -2.29
C ARG A 55 -5.58 4.38 -1.86
N VAL A 56 -6.55 3.47 -1.78
CA VAL A 56 -7.91 3.75 -1.33
C VAL A 56 -8.02 3.62 0.19
N ASN A 57 -9.22 3.82 0.75
CA ASN A 57 -9.45 3.53 2.17
C ASN A 57 -9.52 2.03 2.46
N PRO A 58 -9.26 1.58 3.71
CA PRO A 58 -9.60 0.23 4.14
C PRO A 58 -11.05 -0.11 3.80
N ILE A 59 -11.35 -1.41 3.63
CA ILE A 59 -12.71 -1.83 3.23
C ILE A 59 -13.78 -1.30 4.18
N TYR A 60 -14.77 -0.63 3.61
CA TYR A 60 -15.92 -0.08 4.31
C TYR A 60 -17.17 -0.10 3.42
N GLU A 61 -18.30 0.43 3.89
CA GLU A 61 -19.60 0.38 3.19
C GLU A 61 -19.59 1.02 1.79
N LYS A 62 -18.80 2.10 1.60
CA LYS A 62 -18.72 2.86 0.34
C LYS A 62 -17.54 2.45 -0.55
N SER A 63 -16.76 1.42 -0.20
CA SER A 63 -15.58 1.00 -0.97
C SER A 63 -15.88 0.74 -2.44
N LYS A 64 -17.04 0.15 -2.76
CA LYS A 64 -17.43 -0.09 -4.15
C LYS A 64 -17.54 1.20 -4.97
N ASN A 65 -18.11 2.24 -4.38
CA ASN A 65 -18.27 3.54 -5.06
C ASN A 65 -16.91 4.23 -5.19
N GLU A 66 -16.12 4.25 -4.12
CA GLU A 66 -14.78 4.84 -4.10
C GLU A 66 -13.87 4.20 -5.15
N ILE A 67 -13.72 2.88 -5.12
CA ILE A 67 -12.86 2.14 -6.05
C ILE A 67 -13.32 2.32 -7.50
N THR A 68 -14.64 2.25 -7.75
CA THR A 68 -15.17 2.45 -9.10
C THR A 68 -14.89 3.86 -9.62
N GLU A 69 -15.04 4.88 -8.79
CA GLU A 69 -14.76 6.26 -9.17
C GLU A 69 -13.25 6.50 -9.41
N VAL A 70 -12.39 5.92 -8.58
CA VAL A 70 -10.92 6.00 -8.72
C VAL A 70 -10.48 5.35 -10.05
N ILE A 71 -11.01 4.18 -10.39
CA ILE A 71 -10.72 3.51 -11.66
C ILE A 71 -11.21 4.35 -12.85
N LYS A 72 -12.43 4.88 -12.78
CA LYS A 72 -13.00 5.76 -13.80
C LYS A 72 -12.16 7.01 -14.05
N ARG A 73 -11.48 7.52 -13.01
CA ARG A 73 -10.57 8.67 -13.08
C ARG A 73 -9.19 8.33 -13.64
N GLY A 74 -8.95 7.07 -14.01
CA GLY A 74 -7.76 6.62 -14.73
C GLY A 74 -6.66 6.04 -13.87
N ALA A 75 -6.97 5.52 -12.69
CA ALA A 75 -6.00 4.73 -11.91
C ALA A 75 -5.69 3.42 -12.64
N ASP A 76 -4.40 3.12 -12.80
CA ASP A 76 -3.92 1.86 -13.37
C ASP A 76 -3.81 0.76 -12.30
N ILE A 77 -3.53 1.16 -11.06
CA ILE A 77 -3.25 0.26 -9.94
C ILE A 77 -4.01 0.76 -8.70
N ILE A 78 -4.73 -0.14 -8.05
CA ILE A 78 -5.42 0.16 -6.78
C ILE A 78 -4.73 -0.59 -5.65
N MET A 79 -4.44 0.11 -4.56
CA MET A 79 -3.82 -0.47 -3.36
C MET A 79 -4.82 -0.46 -2.20
N LEU A 80 -5.07 -1.65 -1.63
CA LEU A 80 -5.85 -1.82 -0.40
C LEU A 80 -4.94 -1.72 0.83
N PRO A 81 -5.10 -0.71 1.71
CA PRO A 81 -4.38 -0.64 2.97
C PRO A 81 -5.10 -1.36 4.10
N TYR A 82 -4.39 -1.63 5.18
CA TYR A 82 -4.86 -1.93 6.55
C TYR A 82 -5.93 -3.01 6.66
N PHE A 83 -5.96 -3.97 5.76
CA PHE A 83 -6.83 -5.14 5.85
C PHE A 83 -6.27 -6.15 6.86
N SER A 84 -7.13 -6.97 7.45
CA SER A 84 -6.78 -7.94 8.50
C SER A 84 -7.33 -9.34 8.24
N THR A 85 -8.20 -9.48 7.24
CA THR A 85 -8.89 -10.73 6.94
C THR A 85 -8.81 -11.09 5.46
N VAL A 86 -8.92 -12.38 5.16
CA VAL A 86 -9.01 -12.90 3.80
C VAL A 86 -10.25 -12.35 3.08
N ASP A 87 -11.36 -12.22 3.81
CA ASP A 87 -12.63 -11.73 3.24
C ASP A 87 -12.54 -10.27 2.81
N GLU A 88 -11.83 -9.40 3.57
CA GLU A 88 -11.57 -8.02 3.14
C GLU A 88 -10.76 -7.98 1.86
N ALA A 89 -9.71 -8.80 1.76
CA ALA A 89 -8.87 -8.89 0.57
C ALA A 89 -9.66 -9.42 -0.65
N LYS A 90 -10.47 -10.46 -0.48
CA LYS A 90 -11.36 -10.98 -1.53
C LYS A 90 -12.35 -9.92 -1.99
N ARG A 91 -13.06 -9.30 -1.04
CA ARG A 91 -14.02 -8.24 -1.34
C ARG A 91 -13.40 -7.09 -2.13
N PHE A 92 -12.16 -6.74 -1.80
CA PHE A 92 -11.43 -5.72 -2.56
C PHE A 92 -11.20 -6.14 -4.01
N VAL A 93 -10.63 -7.31 -4.23
CA VAL A 93 -10.37 -7.85 -5.58
C VAL A 93 -11.67 -8.00 -6.37
N ASP A 94 -12.74 -8.53 -5.76
CA ASP A 94 -14.07 -8.64 -6.38
C ASP A 94 -14.62 -7.26 -6.80
N ILE A 95 -14.38 -6.22 -6.00
CA ILE A 95 -14.83 -4.85 -6.36
C ILE A 95 -14.02 -4.30 -7.53
N VAL A 96 -12.71 -4.54 -7.57
CA VAL A 96 -11.85 -4.10 -8.69
C VAL A 96 -12.23 -4.83 -9.98
N ASP A 97 -12.57 -6.10 -9.90
CA ASP A 97 -13.13 -6.92 -11.00
C ASP A 97 -12.27 -6.84 -12.28
N GLY A 98 -10.96 -7.00 -12.16
CA GLY A 98 -10.01 -6.97 -13.27
C GLY A 98 -9.89 -5.64 -14.03
N ARG A 99 -10.54 -4.56 -13.55
CA ARG A 99 -10.53 -3.25 -14.23
C ARG A 99 -9.26 -2.44 -14.00
N ALA A 100 -8.46 -2.81 -13.00
CA ALA A 100 -7.16 -2.25 -12.69
C ALA A 100 -6.32 -3.32 -11.98
N ASN A 101 -5.00 -3.15 -11.94
CA ASN A 101 -4.14 -4.02 -11.16
C ASN A 101 -4.37 -3.80 -9.65
N THR A 102 -4.19 -4.85 -8.87
CA THR A 102 -4.45 -4.87 -7.43
C THR A 102 -3.19 -5.04 -6.62
N ILE A 103 -3.01 -4.21 -5.60
CA ILE A 103 -1.95 -4.38 -4.59
C ILE A 103 -2.60 -4.55 -3.22
N LEU A 104 -2.22 -5.59 -2.50
CA LEU A 104 -2.54 -5.73 -1.09
C LEU A 104 -1.39 -5.18 -0.24
N LEU A 105 -1.66 -4.13 0.56
CA LEU A 105 -0.69 -3.57 1.50
C LEU A 105 -0.76 -4.34 2.82
N LEU A 106 0.13 -5.32 2.96
CA LEU A 106 0.24 -6.18 4.14
C LEU A 106 0.95 -5.41 5.27
N GLU A 107 0.18 -4.83 6.18
CA GLU A 107 0.67 -3.97 7.24
C GLU A 107 -0.03 -4.18 8.59
N THR A 108 -0.78 -5.30 8.72
CA THR A 108 -1.44 -5.67 9.96
C THR A 108 -1.00 -7.07 10.42
N ILE A 109 -0.96 -7.30 11.74
CA ILE A 109 -0.72 -8.64 12.31
C ILE A 109 -1.79 -9.63 11.85
N GLY A 110 -3.04 -9.16 11.67
CA GLY A 110 -4.13 -9.99 11.17
C GLY A 110 -3.86 -10.54 9.77
N ALA A 111 -3.42 -9.69 8.85
CA ALA A 111 -3.04 -10.09 7.49
C ALA A 111 -1.76 -10.96 7.47
N GLU A 112 -0.75 -10.59 8.27
CA GLU A 112 0.50 -11.34 8.36
C GLU A 112 0.26 -12.79 8.80
N ARG A 113 -0.54 -13.01 9.84
CA ARG A 113 -0.88 -14.36 10.33
C ARG A 113 -1.64 -15.20 9.31
N LYS A 114 -2.36 -14.57 8.39
CA LYS A 114 -3.18 -15.21 7.36
C LYS A 114 -2.54 -15.15 5.97
N VAL A 115 -1.27 -14.80 5.89
CA VAL A 115 -0.61 -14.62 4.58
C VAL A 115 -0.70 -15.87 3.69
N ASP A 116 -0.59 -17.07 4.25
CA ASP A 116 -0.73 -18.32 3.48
C ASP A 116 -2.16 -18.46 2.90
N GLU A 117 -3.21 -18.17 3.69
CA GLU A 117 -4.59 -18.20 3.23
C GLU A 117 -4.87 -17.12 2.16
N ILE A 118 -4.26 -15.93 2.33
CA ILE A 118 -4.39 -14.82 1.39
C ILE A 118 -3.77 -15.18 0.04
N ILE A 119 -2.51 -15.63 0.02
CA ILE A 119 -1.81 -15.98 -1.22
C ILE A 119 -2.38 -17.21 -1.93
N GLU A 120 -3.10 -18.08 -1.22
CA GLU A 120 -3.80 -19.24 -1.80
C GLU A 120 -5.19 -18.89 -2.33
N GLY A 121 -5.89 -18.00 -1.67
CA GLY A 121 -7.32 -17.79 -1.88
C GLY A 121 -7.75 -16.44 -2.47
N VAL A 122 -6.81 -15.53 -2.74
CA VAL A 122 -7.10 -14.19 -3.29
C VAL A 122 -6.31 -14.00 -4.59
N ASP A 123 -6.98 -13.62 -5.65
CA ASP A 123 -6.38 -13.38 -6.98
C ASP A 123 -5.91 -11.91 -7.09
N MET A 124 -4.82 -11.57 -6.42
CA MET A 124 -4.19 -10.25 -6.47
C MET A 124 -2.97 -10.24 -7.37
N ASP A 125 -2.61 -9.07 -7.90
CA ASP A 125 -1.42 -8.92 -8.76
C ASP A 125 -0.12 -8.76 -7.97
N GLU A 126 -0.15 -8.05 -6.83
CA GLU A 126 1.05 -7.75 -6.03
C GLU A 126 0.74 -7.70 -4.53
N ILE A 127 1.78 -7.95 -3.72
CA ILE A 127 1.77 -7.68 -2.27
C ILE A 127 2.85 -6.66 -1.94
N HIS A 128 2.49 -5.62 -1.19
CA HIS A 128 3.44 -4.68 -0.62
C HIS A 128 3.43 -4.80 0.90
N ILE A 129 4.61 -4.94 1.53
CA ILE A 129 4.73 -5.06 2.99
C ILE A 129 4.93 -3.66 3.56
N GLY A 130 3.96 -3.16 4.32
CA GLY A 130 3.98 -1.85 4.96
C GLY A 130 4.69 -1.92 6.31
N LEU A 131 5.97 -1.54 6.36
CA LEU A 131 6.76 -1.64 7.58
C LEU A 131 6.26 -0.71 8.68
N ASN A 132 5.72 0.46 8.32
CA ASN A 132 5.37 1.47 9.31
C ASN A 132 4.20 1.04 10.21
N ASP A 133 3.06 0.64 9.65
CA ASP A 133 1.92 0.21 10.47
C ASP A 133 2.17 -1.18 11.10
N LEU A 134 2.92 -2.06 10.42
CA LEU A 134 3.22 -3.39 10.94
C LEU A 134 4.13 -3.34 12.18
N HIS A 135 5.19 -2.50 12.18
CA HIS A 135 6.06 -2.39 13.37
C HIS A 135 5.32 -1.82 14.58
N LEU A 136 4.42 -0.85 14.36
CA LEU A 136 3.60 -0.28 15.42
C LEU A 136 2.70 -1.32 16.07
N GLN A 137 2.08 -2.19 15.28
CA GLN A 137 1.26 -3.28 15.82
C GLN A 137 2.08 -4.32 16.60
N TYR A 138 3.35 -4.50 16.25
CA TYR A 138 4.27 -5.34 17.01
C TYR A 138 4.86 -4.64 18.25
N GLY A 139 4.59 -3.35 18.45
CA GLY A 139 5.14 -2.57 19.56
C GLY A 139 6.65 -2.36 19.44
N LEU A 140 7.18 -2.32 18.22
CA LEU A 140 8.58 -2.05 17.95
C LEU A 140 8.83 -0.53 17.90
N ASP A 141 10.03 -0.11 18.27
CA ASP A 141 10.41 1.30 18.27
C ASP A 141 10.84 1.80 16.89
N PHE A 142 11.31 0.88 16.03
CA PHE A 142 11.85 1.21 14.73
C PHE A 142 11.40 0.23 13.64
N MET A 143 10.84 0.76 12.54
CA MET A 143 10.21 -0.07 11.52
C MET A 143 11.14 -1.09 10.85
N PHE A 144 12.44 -0.78 10.73
CA PHE A 144 13.41 -1.69 10.13
C PHE A 144 13.84 -2.83 11.05
N GLU A 145 13.41 -2.86 12.30
CA GLU A 145 13.55 -4.05 13.17
C GLU A 145 12.83 -5.27 12.58
N LEU A 146 11.76 -5.06 11.81
CA LEU A 146 11.07 -6.11 11.07
C LEU A 146 11.96 -6.81 10.03
N LEU A 147 12.96 -6.10 9.49
CA LEU A 147 13.97 -6.69 8.60
C LEU A 147 15.04 -7.43 9.44
N ALA A 148 15.52 -6.80 10.50
CA ALA A 148 16.59 -7.32 11.33
C ALA A 148 16.19 -8.60 12.09
N ASN A 149 14.92 -8.71 12.51
CA ASN A 149 14.41 -9.86 13.27
C ASN A 149 13.91 -11.01 12.36
N GLY A 150 14.03 -10.89 11.03
CA GLY A 150 13.65 -11.91 10.07
C GLY A 150 12.15 -11.99 9.74
N LYS A 151 11.30 -11.15 10.33
CA LYS A 151 9.85 -11.19 10.11
C LYS A 151 9.47 -10.96 8.63
N VAL A 152 10.07 -9.96 7.99
CA VAL A 152 9.84 -9.70 6.56
C VAL A 152 10.35 -10.87 5.71
N GLU A 153 11.49 -11.47 6.06
CA GLU A 153 12.02 -12.65 5.34
C GLU A 153 11.05 -13.84 5.39
N GLU A 154 10.41 -14.09 6.55
CA GLU A 154 9.39 -15.14 6.70
C GLU A 154 8.20 -14.91 5.78
N ILE A 155 7.67 -13.67 5.74
CA ILE A 155 6.56 -13.28 4.86
C ILE A 155 6.96 -13.46 3.38
N VAL A 156 8.12 -12.96 3.01
CA VAL A 156 8.64 -13.03 1.63
C VAL A 156 8.85 -14.47 1.16
N LYS A 157 9.35 -15.37 2.03
CA LYS A 157 9.48 -16.80 1.70
C LYS A 157 8.14 -17.42 1.31
N LYS A 158 7.06 -17.04 1.98
CA LYS A 158 5.71 -17.51 1.65
C LYS A 158 5.24 -16.96 0.30
N ILE A 159 5.33 -15.65 0.09
CA ILE A 159 4.91 -14.97 -1.14
C ILE A 159 5.64 -15.53 -2.37
N LYS A 160 6.95 -15.76 -2.27
CA LYS A 160 7.78 -16.31 -3.35
C LYS A 160 7.34 -17.70 -3.83
N ARG A 161 6.71 -18.51 -2.99
CA ARG A 161 6.21 -19.85 -3.39
C ARG A 161 5.17 -19.78 -4.51
N LYS A 162 4.46 -18.66 -4.61
CA LYS A 162 3.40 -18.43 -5.62
C LYS A 162 3.83 -17.51 -6.75
N ASN A 163 5.10 -17.11 -6.79
CA ASN A 163 5.63 -16.15 -7.78
C ASN A 163 4.86 -14.83 -7.82
N ILE A 164 4.22 -14.41 -6.72
CA ILE A 164 3.54 -13.12 -6.63
C ILE A 164 4.60 -12.03 -6.54
N PRO A 165 4.53 -10.98 -7.38
CA PRO A 165 5.36 -9.79 -7.24
C PRO A 165 5.18 -9.16 -5.87
N PHE A 166 6.29 -8.73 -5.26
CA PHE A 166 6.22 -8.10 -3.94
C PHE A 166 7.25 -6.99 -3.78
N GLY A 167 6.95 -6.09 -2.85
CA GLY A 167 7.88 -5.08 -2.36
C GLY A 167 7.68 -4.87 -0.87
N PHE A 168 8.53 -4.07 -0.27
CA PHE A 168 8.32 -3.55 1.07
C PHE A 168 8.79 -2.09 1.12
N GLY A 169 8.29 -1.33 2.08
CA GLY A 169 8.67 0.06 2.19
C GLY A 169 8.35 0.65 3.55
N GLY A 170 9.12 1.67 3.83
CA GLY A 170 8.96 2.62 4.89
C GLY A 170 9.50 3.95 4.40
N ILE A 171 9.12 5.06 5.05
CA ILE A 171 9.58 6.39 4.66
C ILE A 171 10.94 6.65 5.30
N ALA A 172 11.94 6.92 4.45
CA ALA A 172 13.19 7.53 4.88
C ALA A 172 13.23 8.98 4.37
N ARG A 173 13.61 9.89 5.24
CA ARG A 173 13.85 11.31 4.90
C ARG A 173 15.34 11.58 4.79
N LEU A 174 15.69 12.53 3.92
CA LEU A 174 17.06 13.01 3.85
C LEU A 174 17.43 13.63 5.21
N ASP A 175 18.52 13.13 5.80
CA ASP A 175 19.11 13.63 7.04
C ASP A 175 18.20 13.66 8.29
N GLU A 176 17.07 12.94 8.28
CA GLU A 176 16.14 12.82 9.39
C GLU A 176 15.88 11.36 9.78
N GLY A 177 15.47 11.15 11.04
CA GLY A 177 15.11 9.85 11.58
C GLY A 177 16.29 8.99 12.01
N MET A 178 16.01 7.80 12.54
CA MET A 178 17.04 6.87 13.04
C MET A 178 17.90 6.26 11.93
N LEU A 179 17.35 6.15 10.71
CA LEU A 179 18.09 5.70 9.53
C LEU A 179 17.88 6.73 8.40
N PRO A 180 18.78 7.69 8.26
CA PRO A 180 18.71 8.66 7.16
C PRO A 180 18.79 7.99 5.80
N ALA A 181 18.08 8.54 4.79
CA ALA A 181 17.99 7.98 3.44
C ALA A 181 19.35 7.73 2.76
N ARG A 182 20.40 8.46 3.13
CA ARG A 182 21.75 8.23 2.60
C ARG A 182 22.38 6.88 3.00
N HIS A 183 21.76 6.14 3.94
CA HIS A 183 22.22 4.83 4.41
C HIS A 183 21.34 3.68 3.87
N ILE A 184 20.34 3.98 3.06
CA ILE A 184 19.44 3.04 2.40
C ILE A 184 19.81 2.94 0.92
#